data_9504cb4c9876fe0a939125a0b043f1e1
#
_entry.id   9504cb4c9876fe0a939125a0b043f1e1
#
_cell.length_a   1.000
_cell.length_b   1.000
_cell.length_c   1.000
_cell.angle_alpha   90.00
_cell.angle_beta   90.00
_cell.angle_gamma   90.00
#
_symmetry.space_group_name_H-M   'P 1'
#
loop_
_entity.id
_entity.type
_entity.pdbx_description
1 polymer ?
#
loop_
_entity_poly.entity_id
_entity_poly.type
_entity_poly.pdbx_seq_one_letter_code
_entity_poly.pdbx_strand_id
1 'polypeptide(L)'
;MILLLAALPAPLAAGEPLGAAEFDRYTQGRTLFYGFGGSLYGVERYLPGRRVIWSFLDGRCQDGTWYEEAGRICFVYENRDDPQCWTFELSPRGLTARFEDDPASTELYEAEDIGEEMLCYGPDVGT
;
A
#
# COMPACT_ATOMS: atom_id res chain seq x y z
N MET A 1 -19.06 -27.12 36.87
CA MET A 1 -19.12 -27.01 35.42
C MET A 1 -18.43 -25.71 35.01
N ILE A 2 -17.27 -25.80 34.40
CA ILE A 2 -16.49 -24.62 34.00
C ILE A 2 -16.89 -24.29 32.56
N LEU A 3 -17.52 -23.14 32.38
CA LEU A 3 -17.78 -22.62 31.02
C LEU A 3 -16.50 -21.97 30.50
N LEU A 4 -15.82 -22.69 29.61
CA LEU A 4 -14.73 -22.10 28.83
C LEU A 4 -15.35 -21.19 27.77
N LEU A 5 -15.39 -19.89 28.08
CA LEU A 5 -15.68 -18.89 27.05
C LEU A 5 -14.45 -18.77 26.15
N ALA A 6 -14.56 -19.35 24.96
CA ALA A 6 -13.56 -19.12 23.93
C ALA A 6 -13.65 -17.66 23.50
N ALA A 7 -12.61 -16.88 23.82
CA ALA A 7 -12.53 -15.50 23.34
C ALA A 7 -12.25 -15.53 21.83
N LEU A 8 -13.21 -15.04 21.03
CA LEU A 8 -12.98 -14.83 19.61
C LEU A 8 -12.05 -13.62 19.44
N PRO A 9 -11.08 -13.69 18.51
CA PRO A 9 -10.25 -12.51 18.24
C PRO A 9 -11.13 -11.38 17.76
N ALA A 10 -10.97 -10.20 18.36
CA ALA A 10 -11.69 -9.02 17.93
C ALA A 10 -11.22 -8.64 16.52
N PRO A 11 -12.13 -8.28 15.60
CA PRO A 11 -11.72 -7.74 14.31
C PRO A 11 -10.98 -6.42 14.52
N LEU A 12 -10.02 -6.12 13.61
CA LEU A 12 -9.33 -4.85 13.64
C LEU A 12 -10.35 -3.72 13.47
N ALA A 13 -10.36 -2.76 14.38
CA ALA A 13 -11.28 -1.64 14.29
C ALA A 13 -10.95 -0.79 13.05
N ALA A 14 -11.99 -0.26 12.38
CA ALA A 14 -11.81 0.67 11.27
C ALA A 14 -11.03 1.88 11.77
N GLY A 15 -10.02 2.31 11.02
CA GLY A 15 -9.17 3.44 11.38
C GLY A 15 -7.92 3.09 12.17
N GLU A 16 -7.73 1.82 12.54
CA GLU A 16 -6.48 1.40 13.15
C GLU A 16 -5.41 1.20 12.07
N PRO A 17 -4.16 1.66 12.35
CA PRO A 17 -3.07 1.42 11.42
C PRO A 17 -2.81 -0.07 11.21
N LEU A 18 -2.60 -0.48 9.97
CA LEU A 18 -2.26 -1.85 9.65
C LEU A 18 -0.79 -2.11 9.98
N GLY A 19 -0.54 -3.26 10.63
CA GLY A 19 0.82 -3.77 10.75
C GLY A 19 1.24 -4.57 9.53
N ALA A 20 2.47 -5.10 9.57
CA ALA A 20 3.06 -5.82 8.44
C ALA A 20 2.22 -7.02 8.00
N ALA A 21 1.73 -7.82 8.95
CA ALA A 21 1.00 -9.04 8.63
C ALA A 21 -0.32 -8.75 7.93
N GLU A 22 -1.09 -7.79 8.44
CA GLU A 22 -2.37 -7.41 7.85
C GLU A 22 -2.19 -6.75 6.51
N PHE A 23 -1.19 -5.88 6.38
CA PHE A 23 -0.88 -5.20 5.13
C PHE A 23 -0.46 -6.21 4.05
N ASP A 24 0.44 -7.13 4.39
CA ASP A 24 0.89 -8.17 3.47
C ASP A 24 -0.28 -9.06 3.03
N ARG A 25 -1.12 -9.45 3.96
CA ARG A 25 -2.28 -10.30 3.66
C ARG A 25 -3.23 -9.63 2.69
N TYR A 26 -3.45 -8.33 2.83
CA TYR A 26 -4.36 -7.61 1.95
C TYR A 26 -3.75 -7.34 0.57
N THR A 27 -2.46 -7.02 0.51
CA THR A 27 -1.84 -6.50 -0.71
C THR A 27 -1.13 -7.54 -1.57
N GLN A 28 -0.58 -8.59 -0.96
CA GLN A 28 0.27 -9.54 -1.68
C GLN A 28 -0.42 -10.16 -2.88
N GLY A 29 0.22 -10.10 -4.04
CA GLY A 29 -0.30 -10.63 -5.29
C GLY A 29 -1.29 -9.73 -6.00
N ARG A 30 -1.54 -8.53 -5.48
CA ARG A 30 -2.51 -7.59 -6.04
C ARG A 30 -1.82 -6.40 -6.67
N THR A 31 -2.50 -5.82 -7.64
CA THR A 31 -2.13 -4.53 -8.22
C THR A 31 -3.21 -3.54 -7.81
N LEU A 32 -2.84 -2.52 -7.04
CA LEU A 32 -3.77 -1.58 -6.46
C LEU A 32 -3.55 -0.18 -7.05
N PHE A 33 -4.63 0.42 -7.51
CA PHE A 33 -4.63 1.80 -7.97
C PHE A 33 -4.91 2.72 -6.80
N TYR A 34 -4.21 3.84 -6.75
CA TYR A 34 -4.40 4.85 -5.71
C TYR A 34 -4.84 6.16 -6.31
N GLY A 35 -5.75 6.82 -5.60
CA GLY A 35 -6.27 8.12 -5.98
C GLY A 35 -5.85 9.21 -5.00
N PHE A 36 -5.84 10.43 -5.48
CA PHE A 36 -5.60 11.64 -4.70
C PHE A 36 -6.47 12.76 -5.24
N GLY A 37 -7.23 13.38 -4.35
CA GLY A 37 -8.04 14.54 -4.73
C GLY A 37 -9.04 14.30 -5.86
N GLY A 38 -9.55 13.07 -5.97
CA GLY A 38 -10.53 12.73 -7.00
C GLY A 38 -9.95 12.28 -8.33
N SER A 39 -8.63 12.17 -8.42
CA SER A 39 -7.93 11.74 -9.64
C SER A 39 -7.04 10.55 -9.35
N LEU A 40 -6.72 9.77 -10.38
CA LEU A 40 -5.72 8.71 -10.22
C LEU A 40 -4.36 9.31 -9.94
N TYR A 41 -3.66 8.74 -8.97
CA TYR A 41 -2.34 9.16 -8.55
C TYR A 41 -1.27 8.20 -9.07
N GLY A 42 -1.51 6.90 -8.92
CA GLY A 42 -0.55 5.89 -9.34
C GLY A 42 -1.05 4.49 -9.08
N VAL A 43 -0.18 3.53 -9.30
CA VAL A 43 -0.49 2.11 -9.16
C VAL A 43 0.70 1.39 -8.54
N GLU A 44 0.43 0.48 -7.60
CA GLU A 44 1.44 -0.34 -6.95
C GLU A 44 1.11 -1.81 -7.17
N ARG A 45 2.08 -2.54 -7.67
CA ARG A 45 2.00 -4.01 -7.76
C ARG A 45 2.73 -4.60 -6.57
N TYR A 46 2.04 -5.43 -5.80
CA TYR A 46 2.59 -6.06 -4.61
C TYR A 46 2.99 -7.50 -4.92
N LEU A 47 4.29 -7.77 -4.83
CA LEU A 47 4.89 -9.05 -5.16
C LEU A 47 5.25 -9.82 -3.89
N PRO A 48 5.49 -11.16 -3.98
CA PRO A 48 5.96 -11.92 -2.82
C PRO A 48 7.29 -11.38 -2.30
N GLY A 49 7.54 -11.56 -0.99
CA GLY A 49 8.76 -11.13 -0.36
C GLY A 49 8.84 -9.63 -0.10
N ARG A 50 7.69 -8.98 0.06
CA ARG A 50 7.60 -7.54 0.32
C ARG A 50 8.26 -6.70 -0.77
N ARG A 51 8.24 -7.20 -2.00
CA ARG A 51 8.69 -6.46 -3.16
C ARG A 51 7.52 -5.74 -3.80
N VAL A 52 7.79 -4.58 -4.37
CA VAL A 52 6.78 -3.76 -5.02
C VAL A 52 7.31 -3.18 -6.32
N ILE A 53 6.36 -2.81 -7.20
CA ILE A 53 6.65 -2.02 -8.39
C ILE A 53 5.63 -0.88 -8.39
N TRP A 54 6.12 0.34 -8.41
CA TRP A 54 5.31 1.56 -8.42
C TRP A 54 5.36 2.25 -9.77
N SER A 55 4.24 2.82 -10.19
CA SER A 55 4.18 3.71 -11.36
C SER A 55 3.23 4.88 -11.09
N PHE A 56 3.63 6.07 -11.52
CA PHE A 56 2.75 7.24 -11.55
C PHE A 56 1.84 7.25 -12.79
N LEU A 57 1.74 6.13 -13.50
CA LEU A 57 0.96 5.98 -14.74
C LEU A 57 1.51 6.84 -15.88
N ASP A 58 2.80 7.09 -15.84
CA ASP A 58 3.54 7.83 -16.86
C ASP A 58 4.37 6.92 -17.76
N GLY A 59 4.17 5.61 -17.66
CA GLY A 59 4.93 4.62 -18.42
C GLY A 59 6.25 4.24 -17.78
N ARG A 60 6.58 4.77 -16.60
CA ARG A 60 7.80 4.46 -15.87
C ARG A 60 7.46 3.73 -14.59
N CYS A 61 8.32 2.76 -14.25
CA CYS A 61 8.15 1.96 -13.05
C CYS A 61 9.37 2.05 -12.16
N GLN A 62 9.14 1.91 -10.85
CA GLN A 62 10.19 1.92 -9.84
C GLN A 62 10.07 0.64 -9.03
N ASP A 63 11.14 -0.15 -8.99
CA ASP A 63 11.21 -1.32 -8.13
C ASP A 63 11.53 -0.91 -6.71
N GLY A 64 10.93 -1.62 -5.75
CA GLY A 64 11.18 -1.34 -4.36
C GLY A 64 10.84 -2.49 -3.45
N THR A 65 11.02 -2.25 -2.18
CA THR A 65 10.65 -3.17 -1.09
C THR A 65 9.96 -2.35 0.00
N TRP A 66 9.27 -3.05 0.91
CA TRP A 66 8.64 -2.36 2.04
C TRP A 66 8.94 -3.10 3.35
N TYR A 67 8.85 -2.35 4.43
CA TYR A 67 8.98 -2.87 5.79
C TYR A 67 8.07 -2.08 6.73
N GLU A 68 7.81 -2.62 7.92
CA GLU A 68 7.03 -1.92 8.93
C GLU A 68 7.97 -1.30 9.97
N GLU A 69 7.67 -0.09 10.37
CA GLU A 69 8.34 0.59 11.47
C GLU A 69 7.34 1.44 12.24
N ALA A 70 7.15 1.13 13.52
CA ALA A 70 6.30 1.89 14.43
C ALA A 70 4.88 2.12 13.91
N GLY A 71 4.27 1.08 13.34
CA GLY A 71 2.90 1.16 12.81
C GLY A 71 2.79 1.82 11.44
N ARG A 72 3.92 2.06 10.78
CA ARG A 72 3.96 2.63 9.43
C ARG A 72 4.53 1.62 8.47
N ILE A 73 4.08 1.67 7.23
CA ILE A 73 4.63 0.89 6.12
C ILE A 73 5.56 1.81 5.33
N CYS A 74 6.82 1.43 5.28
CA CYS A 74 7.87 2.25 4.68
C CYS A 74 8.35 1.61 3.39
N PHE A 75 8.35 2.37 2.30
CA PHE A 75 8.75 1.91 0.98
C PHE A 75 10.12 2.47 0.62
N VAL A 76 11.00 1.60 0.14
CA VAL A 76 12.32 2.00 -0.35
C VAL A 76 12.37 1.64 -1.83
N TYR A 77 12.49 2.65 -2.67
CA TYR A 77 12.57 2.48 -4.12
C TYR A 77 14.01 2.64 -4.60
N GLU A 78 14.37 1.91 -5.64
CA GLU A 78 15.75 1.86 -6.16
C GLU A 78 16.30 3.22 -6.62
N ASN A 79 15.41 4.15 -6.96
CA ASN A 79 15.81 5.48 -7.44
C ASN A 79 15.80 6.55 -6.35
N ARG A 80 15.62 6.16 -5.08
CA ARG A 80 15.59 7.10 -3.95
C ARG A 80 16.32 6.51 -2.76
N ASP A 81 17.01 7.38 -2.02
CA ASP A 81 17.77 6.95 -0.84
C ASP A 81 16.92 6.90 0.43
N ASP A 82 15.89 7.74 0.52
CA ASP A 82 15.08 7.83 1.74
C ASP A 82 13.80 7.00 1.64
N PRO A 83 13.45 6.30 2.74
CA PRO A 83 12.17 5.59 2.80
C PRO A 83 10.99 6.56 2.77
N GLN A 84 9.91 6.12 2.16
CA GLN A 84 8.62 6.83 2.21
C GLN A 84 7.68 6.04 3.09
N CYS A 85 7.35 6.59 4.24
CA CYS A 85 6.56 5.89 5.25
C CYS A 85 5.13 6.42 5.30
N TRP A 86 4.18 5.49 5.32
CA TRP A 86 2.75 5.77 5.28
C TRP A 86 2.04 5.04 6.40
N THR A 87 1.01 5.64 6.94
CA THR A 87 0.06 4.95 7.80
C THR A 87 -1.09 4.44 6.93
N PHE A 88 -1.31 3.13 6.93
CA PHE A 88 -2.39 2.51 6.16
C PHE A 88 -3.52 2.10 7.09
N GLU A 89 -4.74 2.39 6.66
CA GLU A 89 -5.96 1.97 7.33
C GLU A 89 -6.84 1.24 6.33
N LEU A 90 -7.56 0.21 6.78
CA LEU A 90 -8.46 -0.54 5.93
C LEU A 90 -9.90 -0.23 6.29
N SER A 91 -10.69 0.14 5.30
CA SER A 91 -12.12 0.38 5.41
C SER A 91 -12.87 -0.54 4.45
N PRO A 92 -14.22 -0.58 4.50
CA PRO A 92 -14.98 -1.34 3.50
C PRO A 92 -14.72 -0.91 2.06
N ARG A 93 -14.19 0.28 1.85
CA ARG A 93 -13.86 0.80 0.50
C ARG A 93 -12.43 0.50 0.08
N GLY A 94 -11.61 -0.13 0.94
CA GLY A 94 -10.23 -0.42 0.68
C GLY A 94 -9.27 0.39 1.52
N LEU A 95 -8.03 0.50 1.07
CA LEU A 95 -6.97 1.15 1.82
C LEU A 95 -7.05 2.67 1.74
N THR A 96 -6.71 3.30 2.86
CA THR A 96 -6.37 4.72 2.91
C THR A 96 -4.93 4.81 3.40
N ALA A 97 -4.12 5.63 2.75
CA ALA A 97 -2.71 5.82 3.09
C ALA A 97 -2.46 7.29 3.39
N ARG A 98 -1.87 7.55 4.57
CA ARG A 98 -1.51 8.90 4.99
C ARG A 98 -0.01 9.03 5.09
N PHE A 99 0.54 10.05 4.43
CA PHE A 99 1.97 10.29 4.44
C PHE A 99 2.41 10.91 5.77
N GLU A 100 3.28 10.22 6.49
CA GLU A 100 3.64 10.60 7.86
C GLU A 100 4.49 11.86 7.95
N ASP A 101 5.31 12.13 6.94
CA ASP A 101 6.15 13.35 6.94
C ASP A 101 5.33 14.61 6.69
N ASP A 102 4.14 14.45 6.10
CA ASP A 102 3.22 15.57 5.85
C ASP A 102 1.78 15.09 5.96
N PRO A 103 1.34 14.76 7.17
CA PRO A 103 0.01 14.18 7.37
C PRO A 103 -1.14 15.14 7.05
N ALA A 104 -0.86 16.41 6.93
CA ALA A 104 -1.90 17.41 6.65
C ALA A 104 -2.22 17.51 5.17
N SER A 105 -1.33 17.10 4.27
CA SER A 105 -1.44 17.40 2.85
C SER A 105 -1.58 16.21 1.94
N THR A 106 -1.16 15.00 2.31
CA THR A 106 -1.19 13.87 1.40
C THR A 106 -1.90 12.68 1.99
N GLU A 107 -3.08 12.38 1.45
CA GLU A 107 -3.82 11.18 1.75
C GLU A 107 -4.22 10.51 0.44
N LEU A 108 -3.77 9.27 0.26
CA LEU A 108 -4.14 8.46 -0.89
C LEU A 108 -5.23 7.48 -0.48
N TYR A 109 -6.08 7.12 -1.42
CA TYR A 109 -7.11 6.11 -1.22
C TYR A 109 -7.03 5.09 -2.34
N GLU A 110 -7.37 3.84 -2.02
CA GLU A 110 -7.48 2.80 -3.03
C GLU A 110 -8.60 3.16 -3.99
N ALA A 111 -8.27 3.26 -5.28
CA ALA A 111 -9.23 3.59 -6.31
C ALA A 111 -9.73 2.32 -6.99
N GLU A 112 -10.90 2.40 -7.61
CA GLU A 112 -11.42 1.30 -8.39
C GLU A 112 -10.54 1.04 -9.61
N ASP A 113 -10.42 -0.24 -9.97
CA ASP A 113 -9.76 -0.63 -11.20
C ASP A 113 -10.66 -0.22 -12.37
N ILE A 114 -10.22 0.77 -13.12
CA ILE A 114 -10.96 1.28 -14.28
C ILE A 114 -10.48 0.69 -15.60
N GLY A 115 -9.75 -0.43 -15.53
CA GLY A 115 -9.24 -1.10 -16.71
C GLY A 115 -7.96 -0.52 -17.26
N GLU A 116 -7.32 0.40 -16.53
CA GLU A 116 -6.00 0.88 -16.93
C GLU A 116 -4.94 -0.15 -16.63
N GLU A 117 -3.96 -0.29 -17.52
CA GLU A 117 -2.85 -1.20 -17.33
C GLU A 117 -1.66 -0.46 -16.72
N MET A 118 -0.97 -1.17 -15.82
CA MET A 118 0.32 -0.70 -15.33
C MET A 118 1.38 -0.99 -16.39
N LEU A 119 1.74 0.04 -17.14
CA LEU A 119 2.71 -0.06 -18.22
C LEU A 119 4.06 0.47 -17.74
N CYS A 120 5.11 -0.31 -18.02
CA CYS A 120 6.47 0.03 -17.64
C CYS A 120 7.33 0.15 -18.89
N TYR A 121 7.58 1.38 -19.33
CA TYR A 121 8.41 1.69 -20.48
C TYR A 121 9.69 2.41 -20.03
N GLY A 122 10.64 2.52 -20.93
CA GLY A 122 11.86 3.26 -20.70
C GLY A 122 13.10 2.37 -20.77
N PRO A 123 14.27 2.98 -20.68
CA PRO A 123 15.54 2.23 -20.88
C PRO A 123 15.82 1.18 -19.81
N ASP A 124 15.22 1.33 -18.64
CA ASP A 124 15.43 0.43 -17.51
C ASP A 124 14.32 -0.60 -17.36
N VAL A 125 13.35 -0.57 -18.25
CA VAL A 125 12.29 -1.56 -18.25
C VAL A 125 12.86 -2.85 -18.79
N GLY A 126 12.83 -3.89 -17.99
CA GLY A 126 13.30 -5.20 -18.37
C GLY A 126 12.66 -5.64 -19.67
N THR A 127 13.29 -5.25 -20.67
CA THR A 127 12.94 -5.68 -21.99
C THR A 127 13.17 -7.17 -22.10
#